data_9db280a5392a56eb504c311574d7815b
#
_entry.id   9db280a5392a56eb504c311574d7815b
#
_cell.length_a   1.000
_cell.length_b   1.000
_cell.length_c   1.000
_cell.angle_alpha   90.00
_cell.angle_beta   90.00
_cell.angle_gamma   90.00
#
_symmetry.space_group_name_H-M   'P 1'
#
loop_
_entity.id
_entity.type
_entity.pdbx_description
1 polymer ?
#
loop_
_entity_poly.entity_id
_entity_poly.type
_entity_poly.pdbx_seq_one_letter_code
_entity_poly.pdbx_strand_id
1 'polypeptide(L)'
;MTALILTWLNKNFLGGKADRGSLQRAFEVSVGGLIYLILVFWISPALSNYGLMNLFLFALLFAYGYWSMALGGQTLHAGAVMFFIIGTVGIDAEKPVAVQTVFGSYFGIVLPIFIAAIVGRLFWPVLPEAELRKRFTDFFSICSNFLTKPPGHDDEVLSETLTFIPIESVSWAKGLKGRHCPDSEVEKIIALTFTMRRLALCLSARAHASPSPALPEEIARLIDPVVEKAKANFRMTSDALMQVFREGSTRISVPSTHAARESFRNALEEVRNQNLLIGESLEAVRSYLLLAHRLDVIADDLETCRDQTLSLTLERYWDDYSL
;
A
#
# COMPACT_ATOMS: atom_id res chain seq x y z
N MET A 1 -25.13 -12.53 -3.10
CA MET A 1 -24.53 -12.87 -1.80
C MET A 1 -23.21 -13.63 -1.93
N THR A 2 -23.16 -14.73 -2.64
CA THR A 2 -21.94 -15.55 -2.87
C THR A 2 -20.77 -14.75 -3.47
N ALA A 3 -21.03 -13.85 -4.43
CA ALA A 3 -20.02 -13.01 -5.05
C ALA A 3 -19.36 -12.02 -4.07
N LEU A 4 -20.13 -11.45 -3.14
CA LEU A 4 -19.62 -10.54 -2.11
C LEU A 4 -18.72 -11.28 -1.11
N ILE A 5 -19.10 -12.49 -0.72
CA ILE A 5 -18.32 -13.34 0.16
C ILE A 5 -17.02 -13.77 -0.53
N LEU A 6 -17.08 -14.17 -1.80
CA LEU A 6 -15.92 -14.52 -2.59
C LEU A 6 -14.97 -13.33 -2.81
N THR A 7 -15.50 -12.14 -3.08
CA THR A 7 -14.69 -10.92 -3.22
C THR A 7 -14.03 -10.54 -1.90
N TRP A 8 -14.77 -10.66 -0.80
CA TRP A 8 -14.24 -10.39 0.54
C TRP A 8 -13.18 -11.43 0.97
N LEU A 9 -13.42 -12.72 0.71
CA LEU A 9 -12.46 -13.79 0.91
C LEU A 9 -11.19 -13.56 0.07
N ASN A 10 -11.35 -13.27 -1.21
CA ASN A 10 -10.22 -12.99 -2.11
C ASN A 10 -9.38 -11.79 -1.62
N LYS A 11 -10.03 -10.69 -1.25
CA LYS A 11 -9.34 -9.49 -0.77
C LYS A 11 -8.63 -9.69 0.58
N ASN A 12 -9.18 -10.50 1.46
CA ASN A 12 -8.69 -10.64 2.83
C ASN A 12 -7.85 -11.89 3.08
N PHE A 13 -8.02 -12.97 2.31
CA PHE A 13 -7.33 -14.25 2.51
C PHE A 13 -6.42 -14.64 1.35
N LEU A 14 -6.78 -14.32 0.10
CA LEU A 14 -5.98 -14.65 -1.07
C LEU A 14 -5.09 -13.48 -1.55
N GLY A 15 -5.37 -12.26 -1.11
CA GLY A 15 -4.63 -11.05 -1.46
C GLY A 15 -3.31 -10.86 -0.71
N GLY A 16 -2.59 -11.92 -0.37
CA GLY A 16 -1.24 -11.81 0.21
C GLY A 16 -1.16 -11.33 1.68
N LYS A 17 -2.30 -11.07 2.32
CA LYS A 17 -2.36 -10.70 3.76
C LYS A 17 -2.57 -11.91 4.67
N ALA A 18 -2.11 -13.10 4.25
CA ALA A 18 -2.26 -14.37 4.99
C ALA A 18 -1.37 -14.48 6.25
N ASP A 19 -1.07 -13.34 6.88
CA ASP A 19 -0.32 -13.28 8.12
C ASP A 19 -1.22 -13.51 9.34
N ARG A 20 -0.68 -13.38 10.55
CA ARG A 20 -1.39 -13.52 11.84
C ARG A 20 -2.83 -12.97 11.82
N GLY A 21 -3.08 -11.94 10.99
CA GLY A 21 -4.40 -11.38 10.74
C GLY A 21 -5.43 -12.32 10.12
N SER A 22 -5.06 -13.37 9.40
CA SER A 22 -6.04 -14.29 8.79
C SER A 22 -6.68 -15.22 9.82
N LEU A 23 -5.88 -15.80 10.72
CA LEU A 23 -6.37 -16.62 11.83
C LEU A 23 -7.14 -15.77 12.84
N GLN A 24 -6.67 -14.57 13.15
CA GLN A 24 -7.39 -13.63 14.00
C GLN A 24 -8.75 -13.28 13.40
N ARG A 25 -8.83 -12.99 12.10
CA ARG A 25 -10.10 -12.71 11.40
C ARG A 25 -11.02 -13.93 11.36
N ALA A 26 -10.47 -15.13 11.14
CA ALA A 26 -11.25 -16.37 11.22
C ALA A 26 -11.85 -16.56 12.63
N PHE A 27 -11.08 -16.26 13.66
CA PHE A 27 -11.54 -16.27 15.05
C PHE A 27 -12.62 -15.21 15.31
N GLU A 28 -12.42 -13.98 14.84
CA GLU A 28 -13.39 -12.88 14.98
C GLU A 28 -14.73 -13.18 14.29
N VAL A 29 -14.68 -13.76 13.07
CA VAL A 29 -15.87 -14.23 12.36
C VAL A 29 -16.59 -15.33 13.15
N SER A 30 -15.83 -16.23 13.75
CA SER A 30 -16.39 -17.33 14.57
C SER A 30 -17.06 -16.80 15.85
N VAL A 31 -16.44 -15.83 16.51
CA VAL A 31 -17.03 -15.17 17.69
C VAL A 31 -18.30 -14.42 17.31
N GLY A 32 -18.27 -13.65 16.21
CA GLY A 32 -19.47 -12.97 15.70
C GLY A 32 -20.61 -13.93 15.37
N GLY A 33 -20.30 -15.07 14.76
CA GLY A 33 -21.27 -16.12 14.49
C GLY A 33 -21.81 -16.80 15.75
N LEU A 34 -20.97 -17.02 16.77
CA LEU A 34 -21.43 -17.53 18.08
C LEU A 34 -22.38 -16.57 18.76
N ILE A 35 -22.10 -15.28 18.76
CA ILE A 35 -22.99 -14.24 19.29
C ILE A 35 -24.35 -14.30 18.56
N TYR A 36 -24.31 -14.45 17.23
CA TYR A 36 -25.53 -14.62 16.44
C TYR A 36 -26.34 -15.87 16.84
N LEU A 37 -25.69 -17.02 17.07
CA LEU A 37 -26.37 -18.24 17.53
C LEU A 37 -27.05 -18.02 18.89
N ILE A 38 -26.38 -17.34 19.81
CA ILE A 38 -26.96 -16.97 21.11
C ILE A 38 -28.18 -16.08 20.94
N LEU A 39 -28.10 -15.10 20.07
CA LEU A 39 -29.23 -14.19 19.76
C LEU A 39 -30.44 -14.94 19.19
N VAL A 40 -30.21 -15.81 18.20
CA VAL A 40 -31.32 -16.55 17.55
C VAL A 40 -31.96 -17.56 18.51
N PHE A 41 -31.18 -18.27 19.32
CA PHE A 41 -31.74 -19.32 20.15
C PHE A 41 -32.24 -18.88 21.52
N TRP A 42 -31.67 -17.82 22.09
CA TRP A 42 -31.99 -17.41 23.46
C TRP A 42 -32.74 -16.06 23.51
N ILE A 43 -32.39 -15.15 22.68
CA ILE A 43 -32.94 -13.78 22.77
C ILE A 43 -34.14 -13.59 21.80
N SER A 44 -34.04 -14.11 20.58
CA SER A 44 -35.15 -14.00 19.61
C SER A 44 -36.44 -14.64 20.10
N PRO A 45 -36.47 -15.84 20.75
CA PRO A 45 -37.71 -16.41 21.28
C PRO A 45 -38.30 -15.60 22.44
N ALA A 46 -37.48 -14.86 23.19
CA ALA A 46 -37.94 -14.00 24.27
C ALA A 46 -38.54 -12.67 23.80
N LEU A 47 -38.24 -12.25 22.56
CA LEU A 47 -38.70 -11.02 21.95
C LEU A 47 -39.90 -11.32 21.03
N SER A 48 -41.10 -11.45 21.63
CA SER A 48 -42.36 -11.78 20.91
C SER A 48 -42.87 -10.62 20.00
N ASN A 49 -42.25 -9.44 20.06
CA ASN A 49 -42.68 -8.26 19.32
C ASN A 49 -41.58 -7.85 18.30
N TYR A 50 -41.97 -7.78 17.02
CA TYR A 50 -41.06 -7.38 15.93
C TYR A 50 -40.42 -6.00 16.14
N GLY A 51 -41.16 -5.05 16.76
CA GLY A 51 -40.64 -3.73 17.09
C GLY A 51 -39.54 -3.77 18.15
N LEU A 52 -39.70 -4.58 19.20
CA LEU A 52 -38.70 -4.80 20.25
C LEU A 52 -37.49 -5.51 19.69
N MET A 53 -37.63 -6.45 18.78
CA MET A 53 -36.55 -7.15 18.12
C MET A 53 -35.68 -6.19 17.28
N ASN A 54 -36.34 -5.33 16.49
CA ASN A 54 -35.62 -4.32 15.68
C ASN A 54 -34.91 -3.29 16.55
N LEU A 55 -35.53 -2.84 17.64
CA LEU A 55 -34.91 -1.92 18.59
C LEU A 55 -33.67 -2.55 19.24
N PHE A 56 -33.77 -3.81 19.63
CA PHE A 56 -32.68 -4.56 20.23
C PHE A 56 -31.51 -4.77 19.24
N LEU A 57 -31.80 -5.15 18.00
CA LEU A 57 -30.83 -5.29 16.93
C LEU A 57 -30.14 -3.96 16.62
N PHE A 58 -30.91 -2.87 16.57
CA PHE A 58 -30.36 -1.53 16.39
C PHE A 58 -29.42 -1.14 17.53
N ALA A 59 -29.84 -1.33 18.79
CA ALA A 59 -29.02 -1.04 19.96
C ALA A 59 -27.70 -1.86 19.98
N LEU A 60 -27.78 -3.13 19.59
CA LEU A 60 -26.63 -4.02 19.52
C LEU A 60 -25.69 -3.65 18.39
N LEU A 61 -26.19 -3.30 17.22
CA LEU A 61 -25.38 -2.81 16.09
C LEU A 61 -24.72 -1.47 16.41
N PHE A 62 -25.45 -0.59 17.11
CA PHE A 62 -24.92 0.70 17.54
C PHE A 62 -23.80 0.52 18.56
N ALA A 63 -24.01 -0.29 19.60
CA ALA A 63 -23.00 -0.61 20.61
C ALA A 63 -21.77 -1.27 19.98
N TYR A 64 -21.97 -2.17 19.04
CA TYR A 64 -20.90 -2.81 18.30
C TYR A 64 -20.13 -1.81 17.42
N GLY A 65 -20.80 -0.94 16.67
CA GLY A 65 -20.18 0.10 15.85
C GLY A 65 -19.38 1.09 16.70
N TYR A 66 -19.92 1.50 17.84
CA TYR A 66 -19.24 2.38 18.78
C TYR A 66 -17.98 1.71 19.35
N TRP A 67 -18.09 0.47 19.80
CA TRP A 67 -16.96 -0.30 20.33
C TRP A 67 -15.89 -0.57 19.28
N SER A 68 -16.30 -0.89 18.06
CA SER A 68 -15.40 -1.07 16.91
C SER A 68 -14.55 0.18 16.64
N MET A 69 -15.17 1.37 16.71
CA MET A 69 -14.44 2.64 16.55
C MET A 69 -13.51 2.95 17.74
N ALA A 70 -13.95 2.68 18.96
CA ALA A 70 -13.17 2.94 20.17
C ALA A 70 -11.91 2.07 20.29
N LEU A 71 -11.94 0.84 19.76
CA LEU A 71 -10.82 -0.11 19.80
C LEU A 71 -9.90 -0.06 18.56
N GLY A 72 -10.00 0.98 17.72
CA GLY A 72 -9.16 1.11 16.52
C GLY A 72 -9.52 0.18 15.35
N GLY A 73 -10.66 -0.33 15.33
CA GLY A 73 -11.68 -0.68 14.35
C GLY A 73 -11.40 -1.56 13.14
N GLN A 74 -10.24 -2.09 12.88
CA GLN A 74 -10.08 -2.93 11.67
C GLN A 74 -10.46 -4.41 11.89
N THR A 75 -10.39 -4.90 13.09
CA THR A 75 -10.54 -6.32 13.43
C THR A 75 -11.99 -6.75 13.65
N LEU A 76 -12.80 -5.88 14.19
CA LEU A 76 -14.20 -6.17 14.52
C LEU A 76 -15.18 -6.03 13.31
N HIS A 77 -14.76 -5.38 12.23
CA HIS A 77 -15.63 -5.23 11.04
C HIS A 77 -16.00 -6.55 10.36
N ALA A 78 -15.10 -7.54 10.38
CA ALA A 78 -15.36 -8.83 9.79
C ALA A 78 -16.46 -9.61 10.56
N GLY A 79 -16.44 -9.55 11.88
CA GLY A 79 -17.45 -10.16 12.73
C GLY A 79 -18.83 -9.53 12.54
N ALA A 80 -18.92 -8.20 12.41
CA ALA A 80 -20.17 -7.50 12.17
C ALA A 80 -20.78 -7.82 10.81
N VAL A 81 -19.97 -7.87 9.78
CA VAL A 81 -20.43 -8.23 8.43
C VAL A 81 -20.98 -9.66 8.42
N MET A 82 -20.31 -10.59 9.08
CA MET A 82 -20.81 -11.98 9.22
C MET A 82 -22.07 -12.07 10.07
N PHE A 83 -22.14 -11.31 11.16
CA PHE A 83 -23.36 -11.19 11.95
C PHE A 83 -24.54 -10.71 11.10
N PHE A 84 -24.32 -9.70 10.25
CA PHE A 84 -25.33 -9.17 9.34
C PHE A 84 -25.73 -10.18 8.26
N ILE A 85 -24.77 -10.89 7.67
CA ILE A 85 -25.01 -11.88 6.61
C ILE A 85 -25.78 -13.10 7.16
N ILE A 86 -25.38 -13.61 8.31
CA ILE A 86 -26.05 -14.74 8.94
C ILE A 86 -27.43 -14.31 9.50
N GLY A 87 -27.52 -13.10 10.05
CA GLY A 87 -28.76 -12.53 10.59
C GLY A 87 -29.83 -12.31 9.53
N THR A 88 -29.47 -11.92 8.31
CA THR A 88 -30.45 -11.74 7.22
C THR A 88 -30.99 -13.05 6.67
N VAL A 89 -30.26 -14.16 6.85
CA VAL A 89 -30.68 -15.50 6.39
C VAL A 89 -31.63 -16.17 7.40
N GLY A 90 -31.60 -15.77 8.67
CA GLY A 90 -32.32 -16.45 9.75
C GLY A 90 -33.59 -15.77 10.29
N ILE A 91 -33.85 -14.53 9.87
CA ILE A 91 -34.99 -13.76 10.40
C ILE A 91 -36.13 -13.77 9.37
N ASP A 92 -36.76 -14.93 9.20
CA ASP A 92 -38.09 -14.97 8.60
C ASP A 92 -39.12 -15.05 9.75
N ALA A 93 -39.84 -13.94 9.99
CA ALA A 93 -40.66 -13.77 11.17
C ALA A 93 -41.88 -14.70 11.21
N GLU A 94 -42.19 -15.42 10.14
CA GLU A 94 -43.36 -16.25 10.03
C GLU A 94 -43.11 -17.76 10.31
N LYS A 95 -41.88 -18.19 10.31
CA LYS A 95 -41.56 -19.62 10.56
C LYS A 95 -40.34 -19.76 11.50
N PRO A 96 -40.46 -20.57 12.58
CA PRO A 96 -39.30 -20.89 13.39
C PRO A 96 -38.25 -21.53 12.50
N VAL A 97 -37.08 -20.87 12.37
CA VAL A 97 -35.99 -21.40 11.59
C VAL A 97 -35.51 -22.69 12.25
N ALA A 98 -35.47 -23.78 11.47
CA ALA A 98 -35.02 -25.04 11.99
C ALA A 98 -33.59 -24.90 12.51
N VAL A 99 -33.33 -25.33 13.75
CA VAL A 99 -32.01 -25.31 14.41
C VAL A 99 -30.93 -25.85 13.48
N GLN A 100 -31.24 -26.89 12.74
CA GLN A 100 -30.33 -27.53 11.78
C GLN A 100 -29.91 -26.59 10.63
N THR A 101 -30.82 -25.74 10.16
CA THR A 101 -30.52 -24.75 9.08
C THR A 101 -29.57 -23.66 9.58
N VAL A 102 -29.79 -23.15 10.80
CA VAL A 102 -28.93 -22.12 11.41
C VAL A 102 -27.53 -22.65 11.67
N PHE A 103 -27.41 -23.82 12.25
CA PHE A 103 -26.11 -24.48 12.46
C PHE A 103 -25.44 -24.82 11.13
N GLY A 104 -26.18 -25.35 10.16
CA GLY A 104 -25.65 -25.62 8.81
C GLY A 104 -25.09 -24.41 8.13
N SER A 105 -25.79 -23.27 8.22
CA SER A 105 -25.30 -21.99 7.68
C SER A 105 -24.05 -21.47 8.41
N TYR A 106 -24.03 -21.57 9.74
CA TYR A 106 -22.87 -21.17 10.54
C TYR A 106 -21.63 -21.99 10.19
N PHE A 107 -21.72 -23.32 10.28
CA PHE A 107 -20.59 -24.18 9.95
C PHE A 107 -20.21 -24.11 8.47
N GLY A 108 -21.19 -23.96 7.57
CA GLY A 108 -20.95 -23.78 6.12
C GLY A 108 -20.15 -22.52 5.78
N ILE A 109 -20.15 -21.51 6.65
CA ILE A 109 -19.37 -20.28 6.45
C ILE A 109 -18.05 -20.32 7.23
N VAL A 110 -18.09 -20.69 8.49
CA VAL A 110 -16.96 -20.62 9.40
C VAL A 110 -15.90 -21.68 9.07
N LEU A 111 -16.32 -22.91 8.78
CA LEU A 111 -15.39 -24.02 8.50
C LEU A 111 -14.53 -23.78 7.25
N PRO A 112 -15.08 -23.35 6.09
CA PRO A 112 -14.26 -23.01 4.93
C PRO A 112 -13.27 -21.88 5.20
N ILE A 113 -13.64 -20.89 6.02
CA ILE A 113 -12.74 -19.78 6.39
C ILE A 113 -11.56 -20.30 7.21
N PHE A 114 -11.79 -21.16 8.19
CA PHE A 114 -10.71 -21.80 8.96
C PHE A 114 -9.84 -22.67 8.10
N ILE A 115 -10.44 -23.50 7.25
CA ILE A 115 -9.69 -24.37 6.32
C ILE A 115 -8.84 -23.49 5.41
N ALA A 116 -9.40 -22.44 4.81
CA ALA A 116 -8.66 -21.53 3.96
C ALA A 116 -7.50 -20.83 4.70
N ALA A 117 -7.72 -20.41 5.95
CA ALA A 117 -6.68 -19.78 6.77
C ALA A 117 -5.55 -20.77 7.12
N ILE A 118 -5.89 -22.01 7.46
CA ILE A 118 -4.91 -23.06 7.78
C ILE A 118 -4.14 -23.48 6.52
N VAL A 119 -4.86 -23.77 5.44
CA VAL A 119 -4.26 -24.19 4.15
C VAL A 119 -3.38 -23.06 3.59
N GLY A 120 -3.86 -21.82 3.60
CA GLY A 120 -3.07 -20.67 3.14
C GLY A 120 -1.76 -20.50 3.94
N ARG A 121 -1.80 -20.79 5.25
CA ARG A 121 -0.60 -20.70 6.09
C ARG A 121 0.36 -21.88 5.92
N LEU A 122 -0.15 -23.08 5.66
CA LEU A 122 0.67 -24.29 5.53
C LEU A 122 1.28 -24.43 4.12
N PHE A 123 0.49 -24.12 3.08
CA PHE A 123 0.90 -24.38 1.70
C PHE A 123 1.42 -23.13 0.98
N TRP A 124 1.00 -21.91 1.38
CA TRP A 124 1.43 -20.66 0.80
C TRP A 124 1.75 -19.62 1.88
N PRO A 125 2.79 -19.83 2.69
CA PRO A 125 3.20 -18.81 3.64
C PRO A 125 3.71 -17.60 2.85
N VAL A 126 2.93 -16.51 2.82
CA VAL A 126 3.43 -15.24 2.29
C VAL A 126 4.33 -14.65 3.35
N LEU A 127 5.63 -14.69 3.10
CA LEU A 127 6.63 -14.10 3.97
C LEU A 127 6.64 -12.58 3.77
N PRO A 128 6.50 -11.78 4.85
CA PRO A 128 6.57 -10.33 4.75
C PRO A 128 7.85 -9.83 4.09
N GLU A 129 8.95 -10.52 4.30
CA GLU A 129 10.25 -10.24 3.70
C GLU A 129 10.20 -10.36 2.18
N ALA A 130 9.69 -11.47 1.67
CA ALA A 130 9.57 -11.72 0.23
C ALA A 130 8.61 -10.73 -0.44
N GLU A 131 7.50 -10.40 0.22
CA GLU A 131 6.54 -9.43 -0.31
C GLU A 131 7.10 -8.02 -0.32
N LEU A 132 7.81 -7.59 0.73
CA LEU A 132 8.50 -6.30 0.76
C LEU A 132 9.56 -6.20 -0.34
N ARG A 133 10.37 -7.26 -0.48
CA ARG A 133 11.38 -7.36 -1.53
C ARG A 133 10.76 -7.17 -2.92
N LYS A 134 9.69 -7.90 -3.21
CA LYS A 134 8.95 -7.78 -4.46
C LYS A 134 8.45 -6.35 -4.67
N ARG A 135 7.78 -5.77 -3.66
CA ARG A 135 7.20 -4.42 -3.74
C ARG A 135 8.24 -3.34 -3.96
N PHE A 136 9.37 -3.42 -3.27
CA PHE A 136 10.45 -2.46 -3.45
C PHE A 136 11.09 -2.61 -4.84
N THR A 137 11.28 -3.84 -5.31
CA THR A 137 11.73 -4.12 -6.69
C THR A 137 10.76 -3.53 -7.71
N ASP A 138 9.45 -3.78 -7.57
CA ASP A 138 8.42 -3.27 -8.46
C ASP A 138 8.38 -1.73 -8.42
N PHE A 139 8.48 -1.12 -7.24
CA PHE A 139 8.50 0.32 -7.08
C PHE A 139 9.64 0.98 -7.87
N PHE A 140 10.88 0.55 -7.67
CA PHE A 140 12.03 1.14 -8.35
C PHE A 140 12.04 0.82 -9.85
N SER A 141 11.49 -0.32 -10.26
CA SER A 141 11.25 -0.64 -11.68
C SER A 141 10.28 0.35 -12.33
N ILE A 142 9.18 0.67 -11.66
CA ILE A 142 8.21 1.67 -12.13
C ILE A 142 8.85 3.07 -12.16
N CYS A 143 9.61 3.45 -11.13
CA CYS A 143 10.35 4.72 -11.11
C CYS A 143 11.28 4.85 -12.32
N SER A 144 12.06 3.82 -12.62
CA SER A 144 12.95 3.79 -13.79
C SER A 144 12.18 3.98 -15.09
N ASN A 145 11.03 3.30 -15.24
CA ASN A 145 10.16 3.44 -16.41
C ASN A 145 9.60 4.87 -16.56
N PHE A 146 9.15 5.50 -15.45
CA PHE A 146 8.67 6.88 -15.45
C PHE A 146 9.72 7.90 -15.90
N LEU A 147 10.98 7.65 -15.56
CA LEU A 147 12.09 8.52 -15.94
C LEU A 147 12.48 8.39 -17.42
N THR A 148 12.09 7.30 -18.06
CA THR A 148 12.51 6.97 -19.45
C THR A 148 11.46 7.31 -20.48
N LYS A 149 10.17 7.18 -20.16
CA LYS A 149 9.09 7.38 -21.12
C LYS A 149 8.62 8.84 -21.14
N PRO A 150 8.31 9.38 -22.33
CA PRO A 150 7.51 10.61 -22.39
C PRO A 150 6.13 10.35 -21.76
N PRO A 151 5.48 11.36 -21.14
CA PRO A 151 4.16 11.20 -20.53
C PRO A 151 3.15 10.68 -21.55
N GLY A 152 2.48 9.58 -21.22
CA GLY A 152 1.50 8.88 -22.06
C GLY A 152 0.27 8.42 -21.28
N HIS A 153 -0.72 7.87 -21.98
CA HIS A 153 -2.01 7.48 -21.38
C HIS A 153 -1.89 6.35 -20.34
N ASP A 154 -0.84 5.53 -20.41
CA ASP A 154 -0.58 4.46 -19.44
C ASP A 154 0.00 4.97 -18.11
N ASP A 155 0.37 6.25 -18.04
CA ASP A 155 1.02 6.85 -16.87
C ASP A 155 0.06 7.00 -15.68
N GLU A 156 -1.24 7.05 -15.91
CA GLU A 156 -2.24 7.17 -14.83
C GLU A 156 -2.29 5.88 -13.97
N VAL A 157 -2.35 4.72 -14.60
CA VAL A 157 -2.35 3.42 -13.91
C VAL A 157 -1.02 3.17 -13.20
N LEU A 158 0.09 3.52 -13.86
CA LEU A 158 1.43 3.41 -13.26
C LEU A 158 1.60 4.37 -12.07
N SER A 159 1.09 5.59 -12.19
CA SER A 159 1.08 6.61 -11.13
C SER A 159 0.29 6.14 -9.91
N GLU A 160 -0.90 5.58 -10.12
CA GLU A 160 -1.71 5.01 -9.06
C GLU A 160 -0.98 3.86 -8.36
N THR A 161 -0.44 2.92 -9.12
CA THR A 161 0.34 1.79 -8.60
C THR A 161 1.55 2.27 -7.80
N LEU A 162 2.28 3.27 -8.32
CA LEU A 162 3.46 3.84 -7.67
C LEU A 162 3.13 4.46 -6.31
N THR A 163 1.96 5.11 -6.18
CA THR A 163 1.53 5.72 -4.91
C THR A 163 1.02 4.70 -3.89
N PHE A 164 0.46 3.58 -4.34
CA PHE A 164 -0.07 2.55 -3.45
C PHE A 164 1.01 1.63 -2.86
N ILE A 165 2.06 1.31 -3.61
CA ILE A 165 3.12 0.40 -3.16
C ILE A 165 3.73 0.83 -1.80
N PRO A 166 4.15 2.09 -1.58
CA PRO A 166 4.70 2.49 -0.29
C PRO A 166 3.70 2.38 0.86
N ILE A 167 2.43 2.73 0.62
CA ILE A 167 1.37 2.68 1.64
C ILE A 167 1.15 1.26 2.13
N GLU A 168 1.04 0.31 1.22
CA GLU A 168 0.87 -1.11 1.56
C GLU A 168 2.13 -1.69 2.21
N SER A 169 3.31 -1.25 1.78
CA SER A 169 4.60 -1.72 2.32
C SER A 169 4.76 -1.43 3.81
N VAL A 170 4.17 -0.34 4.33
CA VAL A 170 4.16 -0.07 5.79
C VAL A 170 3.51 -1.20 6.59
N SER A 171 2.43 -1.78 6.08
CA SER A 171 1.75 -2.89 6.78
C SER A 171 2.61 -4.16 6.80
N TRP A 172 3.34 -4.42 5.72
CA TRP A 172 4.26 -5.54 5.63
C TRP A 172 5.50 -5.34 6.50
N ALA A 173 6.05 -4.13 6.53
CA ALA A 173 7.17 -3.78 7.42
C ALA A 173 6.79 -4.01 8.90
N LYS A 174 5.58 -3.60 9.31
CA LYS A 174 5.09 -3.89 10.66
C LYS A 174 4.94 -5.40 10.94
N GLY A 175 4.67 -6.21 9.91
CA GLY A 175 4.61 -7.67 10.00
C GLY A 175 5.97 -8.33 10.32
N LEU A 176 7.08 -7.65 10.09
CA LEU A 176 8.42 -8.12 10.47
C LEU A 176 8.66 -8.04 11.98
N LYS A 177 7.92 -7.19 12.69
CA LYS A 177 8.08 -6.99 14.13
C LYS A 177 7.85 -8.28 14.92
N GLY A 178 8.79 -8.61 15.79
CA GLY A 178 8.72 -9.83 16.61
C GLY A 178 9.08 -11.13 15.87
N ARG A 179 9.58 -11.03 14.63
CA ARG A 179 10.27 -12.11 13.93
C ARG A 179 11.78 -11.98 14.16
N HIS A 180 12.60 -12.36 13.20
CA HIS A 180 14.07 -12.25 13.33
C HIS A 180 14.62 -10.84 13.03
N CYS A 181 13.73 -9.87 12.76
CA CYS A 181 14.09 -8.49 12.44
C CYS A 181 14.06 -7.61 13.70
N PRO A 182 15.15 -6.91 14.05
CA PRO A 182 15.16 -5.95 15.16
C PRO A 182 14.19 -4.80 14.89
N ASP A 183 13.61 -4.25 15.96
CA ASP A 183 12.70 -3.09 15.86
C ASP A 183 13.35 -1.89 15.15
N SER A 184 14.66 -1.67 15.36
CA SER A 184 15.41 -0.61 14.68
C SER A 184 15.48 -0.77 13.16
N GLU A 185 15.57 -2.00 12.66
CA GLU A 185 15.53 -2.25 11.22
C GLU A 185 14.12 -2.06 10.65
N VAL A 186 13.09 -2.47 11.39
CA VAL A 186 11.69 -2.21 11.00
C VAL A 186 11.44 -0.71 10.87
N GLU A 187 11.96 0.11 11.78
CA GLU A 187 11.84 1.56 11.72
C GLU A 187 12.54 2.15 10.49
N LYS A 188 13.74 1.65 10.15
CA LYS A 188 14.44 2.05 8.91
C LYS A 188 13.65 1.69 7.66
N ILE A 189 13.08 0.49 7.60
CA ILE A 189 12.23 0.07 6.48
C ILE A 189 11.00 0.97 6.37
N ILE A 190 10.36 1.32 7.49
CA ILE A 190 9.24 2.25 7.52
C ILE A 190 9.68 3.65 7.05
N ALA A 191 10.83 4.14 7.49
CA ALA A 191 11.37 5.43 7.03
C ALA A 191 11.60 5.41 5.51
N LEU A 192 12.17 4.34 4.96
CA LEU A 192 12.33 4.17 3.52
C LEU A 192 10.97 4.22 2.78
N THR A 193 9.93 3.57 3.32
CA THR A 193 8.59 3.63 2.69
C THR A 193 8.02 5.05 2.66
N PHE A 194 8.29 5.88 3.64
CA PHE A 194 7.89 7.29 3.62
C PHE A 194 8.65 8.10 2.56
N THR A 195 9.94 7.87 2.41
CA THR A 195 10.74 8.51 1.33
C THR A 195 10.26 8.05 -0.04
N MET A 196 10.01 6.75 -0.23
CA MET A 196 9.41 6.20 -1.45
C MET A 196 8.06 6.85 -1.76
N ARG A 197 7.23 7.11 -0.75
CA ARG A 197 5.96 7.80 -0.95
C ARG A 197 6.13 9.24 -1.42
N ARG A 198 7.10 9.98 -0.88
CA ARG A 198 7.42 11.34 -1.35
C ARG A 198 7.85 11.30 -2.82
N LEU A 199 8.78 10.41 -3.16
CA LEU A 199 9.24 10.20 -4.52
C LEU A 199 8.08 9.86 -5.47
N ALA A 200 7.19 8.95 -5.06
CA ALA A 200 6.00 8.57 -5.81
C ALA A 200 5.11 9.79 -6.12
N LEU A 201 4.84 10.62 -5.12
CA LEU A 201 4.04 11.83 -5.29
C LEU A 201 4.69 12.84 -6.24
N CYS A 202 6.01 13.01 -6.17
CA CYS A 202 6.74 13.88 -7.08
C CYS A 202 6.71 13.37 -8.53
N LEU A 203 6.83 12.06 -8.74
CA LEU A 203 6.76 11.45 -10.07
C LEU A 203 5.33 11.47 -10.61
N SER A 204 4.32 11.15 -9.79
CA SER A 204 2.91 11.16 -10.20
C SER A 204 2.39 12.55 -10.53
N ALA A 205 2.86 13.57 -9.84
CA ALA A 205 2.52 14.97 -10.17
C ALA A 205 2.95 15.37 -11.59
N ARG A 206 3.91 14.66 -12.18
CA ARG A 206 4.29 14.85 -13.59
C ARG A 206 3.27 14.25 -14.55
N ALA A 207 2.70 13.09 -14.22
CA ALA A 207 1.72 12.42 -15.07
C ALA A 207 0.41 13.24 -15.19
N HIS A 208 0.03 13.94 -14.10
CA HIS A 208 -1.19 14.76 -14.06
C HIS A 208 -0.96 16.23 -14.40
N ALA A 209 0.28 16.65 -14.66
CA ALA A 209 0.56 18.02 -15.05
C ALA A 209 0.09 18.27 -16.49
N SER A 210 -0.72 19.32 -16.69
CA SER A 210 -0.98 19.84 -18.02
C SER A 210 0.36 20.09 -18.74
N PRO A 211 0.41 19.92 -20.09
CA PRO A 211 1.63 20.19 -20.83
C PRO A 211 2.12 21.59 -20.48
N SER A 212 3.27 21.65 -19.81
CA SER A 212 3.89 22.94 -19.50
C SER A 212 4.26 23.63 -20.83
N PRO A 213 4.07 24.94 -20.94
CA PRO A 213 4.57 25.70 -22.10
C PRO A 213 6.06 25.38 -22.28
N ALA A 214 6.48 25.26 -23.52
CA ALA A 214 7.88 25.03 -23.84
C ALA A 214 8.73 26.13 -23.20
N LEU A 215 9.88 25.76 -22.68
CA LEU A 215 10.86 26.73 -22.20
C LEU A 215 11.34 27.60 -23.38
N PRO A 216 11.67 28.88 -23.17
CA PRO A 216 12.34 29.69 -24.17
C PRO A 216 13.57 28.99 -24.73
N GLU A 217 13.81 29.12 -26.03
CA GLU A 217 14.83 28.34 -26.74
C GLU A 217 16.23 28.48 -26.12
N GLU A 218 16.57 29.69 -25.67
CA GLU A 218 17.87 29.96 -25.03
C GLU A 218 18.01 29.24 -23.70
N ILE A 219 16.95 29.19 -22.88
CA ILE A 219 16.93 28.47 -21.60
C ILE A 219 16.95 26.96 -21.86
N ALA A 220 16.17 26.49 -22.82
CA ALA A 220 16.11 25.08 -23.19
C ALA A 220 17.49 24.56 -23.65
N ARG A 221 18.22 25.30 -24.45
CA ARG A 221 19.58 24.92 -24.89
C ARG A 221 20.57 24.69 -23.74
N LEU A 222 20.44 25.45 -22.65
CA LEU A 222 21.31 25.29 -21.47
C LEU A 222 20.86 24.17 -20.58
N ILE A 223 19.55 24.00 -20.42
CA ILE A 223 18.98 23.10 -19.39
C ILE A 223 18.73 21.71 -19.93
N ASP A 224 18.21 21.51 -21.12
CA ASP A 224 17.82 20.22 -21.66
C ASP A 224 18.94 19.17 -21.62
N PRO A 225 20.20 19.48 -22.00
CA PRO A 225 21.27 18.49 -21.93
C PRO A 225 21.54 18.02 -20.49
N VAL A 226 21.43 18.95 -19.53
CA VAL A 226 21.67 18.66 -18.11
C VAL A 226 20.50 17.87 -17.51
N VAL A 227 19.27 18.20 -17.90
CA VAL A 227 18.05 17.47 -17.51
C VAL A 227 18.10 16.02 -18.01
N GLU A 228 18.47 15.80 -19.27
CA GLU A 228 18.58 14.44 -19.82
C GLU A 228 19.69 13.64 -19.12
N LYS A 229 20.81 14.27 -18.82
CA LYS A 229 21.89 13.64 -18.04
C LYS A 229 21.44 13.32 -16.61
N ALA A 230 20.69 14.22 -15.98
CA ALA A 230 20.13 13.99 -14.65
C ALA A 230 19.11 12.82 -14.67
N LYS A 231 18.20 12.79 -15.63
CA LYS A 231 17.24 11.68 -15.82
C LYS A 231 17.96 10.34 -16.00
N ALA A 232 19.03 10.31 -16.82
CA ALA A 232 19.83 9.10 -17.03
C ALA A 232 20.48 8.62 -15.71
N ASN A 233 21.02 9.53 -14.91
CA ASN A 233 21.56 9.20 -13.59
C ASN A 233 20.49 8.69 -12.62
N PHE A 234 19.33 9.35 -12.55
CA PHE A 234 18.21 8.93 -11.69
C PHE A 234 17.70 7.54 -12.07
N ARG A 235 17.64 7.26 -13.38
CA ARG A 235 17.32 5.93 -13.88
C ARG A 235 18.35 4.89 -13.40
N MET A 236 19.64 5.17 -13.60
CA MET A 236 20.72 4.25 -13.16
C MET A 236 20.64 3.99 -11.66
N THR A 237 20.33 5.01 -10.85
CA THR A 237 20.16 4.87 -9.40
C THR A 237 18.95 3.99 -9.08
N SER A 238 17.80 4.23 -9.75
CA SER A 238 16.59 3.42 -9.56
C SER A 238 16.79 1.96 -9.98
N ASP A 239 17.46 1.72 -11.12
CA ASP A 239 17.78 0.37 -11.59
C ASP A 239 18.73 -0.36 -10.63
N ALA A 240 19.73 0.35 -10.07
CA ALA A 240 20.63 -0.22 -9.08
C ALA A 240 19.91 -0.55 -7.76
N LEU A 241 19.03 0.34 -7.28
CA LEU A 241 18.17 0.08 -6.11
C LEU A 241 17.24 -1.12 -6.33
N MET A 242 16.65 -1.22 -7.51
CA MET A 242 15.86 -2.39 -7.91
C MET A 242 16.69 -3.68 -7.79
N GLN A 243 17.93 -3.67 -8.28
CA GLN A 243 18.81 -4.83 -8.18
C GLN A 243 19.21 -5.17 -6.75
N VAL A 244 19.49 -4.16 -5.90
CA VAL A 244 19.77 -4.37 -4.46
C VAL A 244 18.63 -5.15 -3.80
N PHE A 245 17.38 -4.76 -4.04
CA PHE A 245 16.23 -5.48 -3.47
C PHE A 245 16.01 -6.83 -4.15
N ARG A 246 16.22 -6.94 -5.44
CA ARG A 246 16.07 -8.20 -6.19
C ARG A 246 17.08 -9.26 -5.77
N GLU A 247 18.33 -8.87 -5.51
CA GLU A 247 19.40 -9.79 -5.11
C GLU A 247 19.50 -9.94 -3.59
N GLY A 248 18.89 -9.01 -2.83
CA GLY A 248 18.99 -9.02 -1.36
C GLY A 248 20.36 -8.66 -0.84
N SER A 249 21.18 -7.97 -1.63
CA SER A 249 22.55 -7.67 -1.28
C SER A 249 22.88 -6.18 -1.41
N THR A 250 23.46 -5.62 -0.36
CA THR A 250 23.94 -4.23 -0.33
C THR A 250 25.31 -4.04 -0.99
N ARG A 251 25.92 -5.11 -1.53
CA ARG A 251 27.22 -5.06 -2.23
C ARG A 251 27.15 -4.42 -3.60
N ILE A 252 25.95 -4.23 -4.12
CA ILE A 252 25.72 -3.58 -5.42
C ILE A 252 26.04 -2.10 -5.28
N SER A 253 26.87 -1.59 -6.19
CA SER A 253 27.20 -0.17 -6.23
C SER A 253 26.00 0.63 -6.74
N VAL A 254 25.40 1.45 -5.89
CA VAL A 254 24.30 2.35 -6.26
C VAL A 254 24.87 3.72 -6.54
N PRO A 255 24.71 4.25 -7.78
CA PRO A 255 25.18 5.59 -8.13
C PRO A 255 24.56 6.67 -7.23
N SER A 256 25.35 7.68 -6.87
CA SER A 256 24.84 8.86 -6.18
C SER A 256 24.21 9.82 -7.16
N THR A 257 23.13 10.49 -6.74
CA THR A 257 22.45 11.54 -7.52
C THR A 257 23.08 12.92 -7.29
N HIS A 258 23.99 13.05 -6.34
CA HIS A 258 24.57 14.33 -5.93
C HIS A 258 25.24 15.09 -7.08
N ALA A 259 26.08 14.42 -7.88
CA ALA A 259 26.76 15.04 -9.01
C ALA A 259 25.78 15.53 -10.09
N ALA A 260 24.69 14.80 -10.34
CA ALA A 260 23.66 15.20 -11.27
C ALA A 260 22.87 16.40 -10.74
N ARG A 261 22.56 16.41 -9.44
CA ARG A 261 21.91 17.53 -8.74
C ARG A 261 22.75 18.80 -8.81
N GLU A 262 24.06 18.69 -8.54
CA GLU A 262 24.98 19.81 -8.56
C GLU A 262 25.15 20.39 -9.99
N SER A 263 25.31 19.52 -10.98
CA SER A 263 25.37 19.94 -12.39
C SER A 263 24.10 20.67 -12.81
N PHE A 264 22.94 20.23 -12.34
CA PHE A 264 21.67 20.88 -12.62
C PHE A 264 21.54 22.24 -11.92
N ARG A 265 21.96 22.34 -10.65
CA ARG A 265 21.98 23.61 -9.93
C ARG A 265 22.90 24.63 -10.60
N ASN A 266 24.06 24.21 -11.03
CA ASN A 266 24.99 25.10 -11.78
C ASN A 266 24.37 25.61 -13.08
N ALA A 267 23.64 24.76 -13.81
CA ALA A 267 22.91 25.22 -15.02
C ALA A 267 21.79 26.23 -14.70
N LEU A 268 21.09 26.04 -13.57
CA LEU A 268 20.08 27.00 -13.10
C LEU A 268 20.71 28.35 -12.72
N GLU A 269 21.86 28.33 -12.05
CA GLU A 269 22.60 29.54 -11.72
C GLU A 269 23.10 30.26 -12.98
N GLU A 270 23.52 29.52 -13.98
CA GLU A 270 23.95 30.08 -15.27
C GLU A 270 22.79 30.81 -15.96
N VAL A 271 21.61 30.22 -16.06
CA VAL A 271 20.40 30.86 -16.58
C VAL A 271 20.10 32.17 -15.83
N ARG A 272 20.27 32.16 -14.50
CA ARG A 272 20.05 33.30 -13.65
C ARG A 272 21.11 34.40 -13.89
N ASN A 273 22.37 34.02 -13.99
CA ASN A 273 23.49 34.95 -14.18
C ASN A 273 23.44 35.62 -15.55
N GLN A 274 22.99 34.91 -16.58
CA GLN A 274 22.76 35.42 -17.90
C GLN A 274 21.47 36.24 -18.02
N ASN A 275 20.69 36.37 -16.93
CA ASN A 275 19.44 37.14 -16.92
C ASN A 275 18.40 36.68 -17.97
N LEU A 276 18.43 35.41 -18.39
CA LEU A 276 17.56 34.86 -19.44
C LEU A 276 16.08 34.81 -19.05
N LEU A 277 15.76 35.03 -17.79
CA LEU A 277 14.37 35.10 -17.30
C LEU A 277 13.78 36.52 -17.38
N ILE A 278 14.59 37.54 -17.68
CA ILE A 278 14.12 38.92 -17.75
C ILE A 278 13.39 39.14 -19.07
N GLY A 279 12.14 39.55 -18.99
CA GLY A 279 11.27 39.75 -20.15
C GLY A 279 10.48 38.54 -20.61
N GLU A 280 10.70 37.39 -19.99
CA GLU A 280 9.94 36.17 -20.25
C GLU A 280 8.53 36.20 -19.65
N SER A 281 7.64 35.42 -20.22
CA SER A 281 6.27 35.29 -19.71
C SER A 281 6.25 34.69 -18.33
N LEU A 282 5.26 35.06 -17.50
CA LEU A 282 5.07 34.49 -16.17
C LEU A 282 4.93 32.95 -16.22
N GLU A 283 4.32 32.44 -17.27
CA GLU A 283 4.14 30.98 -17.47
C GLU A 283 5.46 30.26 -17.74
N ALA A 284 6.35 30.86 -18.55
CA ALA A 284 7.69 30.34 -18.81
C ALA A 284 8.54 30.29 -17.53
N VAL A 285 8.53 31.38 -16.76
CA VAL A 285 9.23 31.47 -15.48
C VAL A 285 8.67 30.42 -14.49
N ARG A 286 7.35 30.27 -14.43
CA ARG A 286 6.70 29.25 -13.60
C ARG A 286 7.11 27.83 -14.00
N SER A 287 7.10 27.53 -15.29
CA SER A 287 7.50 26.20 -15.82
C SER A 287 8.95 25.89 -15.51
N TYR A 288 9.84 26.86 -15.64
CA TYR A 288 11.23 26.76 -15.25
C TYR A 288 11.40 26.44 -13.76
N LEU A 289 10.74 27.20 -12.88
CA LEU A 289 10.82 27.00 -11.44
C LEU A 289 10.23 25.65 -11.00
N LEU A 290 9.14 25.22 -11.63
CA LEU A 290 8.54 23.91 -11.36
C LEU A 290 9.47 22.76 -11.79
N LEU A 291 10.11 22.87 -12.96
CA LEU A 291 11.09 21.89 -13.42
C LEU A 291 12.27 21.81 -12.45
N ALA A 292 12.80 22.97 -12.06
CA ALA A 292 13.90 23.09 -11.12
C ALA A 292 13.59 22.42 -9.78
N HIS A 293 12.45 22.78 -9.21
CA HIS A 293 12.02 22.21 -7.93
C HIS A 293 11.80 20.68 -8.02
N ARG A 294 11.12 20.20 -9.06
CA ARG A 294 10.84 18.78 -9.23
C ARG A 294 12.12 17.95 -9.33
N LEU A 295 13.07 18.36 -10.14
CA LEU A 295 14.32 17.61 -10.31
C LEU A 295 15.16 17.63 -9.04
N ASP A 296 15.19 18.75 -8.31
CA ASP A 296 15.91 18.83 -7.04
C ASP A 296 15.29 17.89 -5.98
N VAL A 297 13.96 17.83 -5.89
CA VAL A 297 13.24 16.93 -4.96
C VAL A 297 13.43 15.46 -5.35
N ILE A 298 13.32 15.11 -6.63
CA ILE A 298 13.55 13.74 -7.09
C ILE A 298 14.98 13.28 -6.78
N ALA A 299 15.98 14.15 -7.02
CA ALA A 299 17.37 13.85 -6.70
C ALA A 299 17.58 13.62 -5.21
N ASP A 300 17.00 14.47 -4.36
CA ASP A 300 17.08 14.36 -2.90
C ASP A 300 16.41 13.10 -2.36
N ASP A 301 15.20 12.81 -2.87
CA ASP A 301 14.45 11.61 -2.46
C ASP A 301 15.15 10.32 -2.90
N LEU A 302 15.72 10.27 -4.11
CA LEU A 302 16.48 9.11 -4.59
C LEU A 302 17.78 8.92 -3.79
N GLU A 303 18.50 10.00 -3.46
CA GLU A 303 19.71 9.93 -2.61
C GLU A 303 19.33 9.44 -1.22
N THR A 304 18.26 9.95 -0.64
CA THR A 304 17.75 9.49 0.65
C THR A 304 17.33 8.02 0.61
N CYS A 305 16.63 7.58 -0.44
CA CYS A 305 16.31 6.16 -0.63
C CYS A 305 17.57 5.29 -0.73
N ARG A 306 18.59 5.77 -1.45
CA ARG A 306 19.89 5.11 -1.55
C ARG A 306 20.52 4.91 -0.18
N ASP A 307 20.69 5.99 0.58
CA ASP A 307 21.36 5.96 1.88
C ASP A 307 20.58 5.10 2.89
N GLN A 308 19.26 5.21 2.90
CA GLN A 308 18.41 4.36 3.73
C GLN A 308 18.53 2.89 3.33
N THR A 309 18.51 2.57 2.03
CA THR A 309 18.66 1.19 1.54
C THR A 309 20.03 0.60 1.91
N LEU A 310 21.10 1.35 1.72
CA LEU A 310 22.46 0.91 2.07
C LEU A 310 22.67 0.76 3.60
N SER A 311 21.84 1.41 4.41
CA SER A 311 21.83 1.28 5.87
C SER A 311 21.11 0.03 6.37
N LEU A 312 20.36 -0.68 5.49
CA LEU A 312 19.65 -1.90 5.84
C LEU A 312 20.60 -3.12 5.83
N THR A 313 20.36 -4.03 6.75
CA THR A 313 21.07 -5.32 6.82
C THR A 313 20.33 -6.40 6.03
N LEU A 314 20.15 -6.18 4.71
CA LEU A 314 19.33 -7.03 3.85
C LEU A 314 19.78 -8.49 3.86
N GLU A 315 21.08 -8.76 3.85
CA GLU A 315 21.66 -10.11 3.83
C GLU A 315 21.21 -10.97 5.01
N ARG A 316 20.84 -10.36 6.14
CA ARG A 316 20.44 -11.07 7.35
C ARG A 316 18.98 -11.48 7.40
N TYR A 317 18.10 -10.75 6.70
CA TYR A 317 16.65 -10.92 6.78
C TYR A 317 16.02 -11.33 5.45
N TRP A 318 16.80 -11.27 4.37
CA TRP A 318 16.35 -11.45 2.99
C TRP A 318 16.71 -12.79 2.40
N ASP A 319 17.40 -13.64 3.17
CA ASP A 319 17.71 -14.99 2.72
C ASP A 319 16.42 -15.75 2.44
N ASP A 320 16.35 -16.32 1.24
CA ASP A 320 15.31 -17.27 0.87
C ASP A 320 15.38 -18.41 1.90
N TYR A 321 14.41 -18.48 2.78
CA TYR A 321 14.16 -19.71 3.51
C TYR A 321 13.75 -20.76 2.48
N SER A 322 14.73 -21.40 1.86
CA SER A 322 14.54 -22.69 1.22
C SER A 322 14.15 -23.66 2.34
N LEU A 323 12.88 -24.02 2.38
CA LEU A 323 12.39 -25.15 3.15
C LEU A 323 13.11 -26.43 2.75
#